data_adacefacbecb25bb581d24a61448542d
#
_entry.id   adacefacbecb25bb581d24a61448542d
#
_cell.length_a   1.000
_cell.length_b   1.000
_cell.length_c   1.000
_cell.angle_alpha   90.00
_cell.angle_beta   90.00
_cell.angle_gamma   90.00
#
_symmetry.space_group_name_H-M   'P 1'
#
loop_
_entity.id
_entity.type
_entity.pdbx_description
1 polymer ?
#
loop_
_entity_poly.entity_id
_entity_poly.type
_entity_poly.pdbx_seq_one_letter_code
_entity_poly.pdbx_strand_id
1 'polypeptide(L)'
;MPLSATHSIPHPVNSEPASALDMPVSALAGVGPKVAEQLAQLGIARIFDLLLHLPRDYEDRSRQVAISDVSHGQAALITGRVVHIDNKRGGMTVIIDDGTGTVGLRFFKVYRGLAQTMSLGTRLQLFGEVKVSRYGKQIHHPEYQIITDGAPITDIGLQPIYPTVKGLHQNKLRTLIKLALQTVRSQGLPMTLFTSADFAVVSDLPLAPFEPSKAIEQDVEDIFSTLARSVPDNSSVSKAEPAPYNHSEAYYPAAVTTDNKQHDNVYNLSIFEALVLLHTPPTYTDADQQYKLLTQLTARTHAACQRLIIEELTAHQLSLLYRRQQLHQYKAPRCTAHSALTDQLFAALPFELTGAQQRVMKDITSDMATSIPMLRLVQGDVGAGKTLVAAGAAGYALDSGWQVAVM
;
A
#
# COMPACT_ATOMS: atom_id res chain seq x y z
N MET A 1 -8.87 -29.74 -38.40
CA MET A 1 -8.92 -30.38 -37.09
C MET A 1 -8.48 -29.34 -36.07
N PRO A 2 -9.32 -28.92 -35.11
CA PRO A 2 -9.00 -27.90 -34.13
C PRO A 2 -8.31 -28.53 -32.93
N LEU A 3 -7.17 -27.96 -32.56
CA LEU A 3 -6.46 -28.27 -31.31
C LEU A 3 -7.02 -27.39 -30.19
N SER A 4 -8.03 -27.88 -29.48
CA SER A 4 -8.44 -27.36 -28.19
C SER A 4 -7.83 -28.25 -27.10
N ALA A 5 -6.81 -27.75 -26.45
CA ALA A 5 -6.32 -28.30 -25.20
C ALA A 5 -6.15 -27.17 -24.19
N THR A 6 -7.24 -26.84 -23.51
CA THR A 6 -7.22 -26.08 -22.25
C THR A 6 -6.55 -26.96 -21.19
N HIS A 7 -5.27 -26.71 -20.92
CA HIS A 7 -4.61 -27.29 -19.76
C HIS A 7 -5.05 -26.47 -18.52
N SER A 8 -6.07 -26.98 -17.85
CA SER A 8 -6.40 -26.58 -16.49
C SER A 8 -5.29 -27.09 -15.58
N ILE A 9 -4.58 -26.18 -14.97
CA ILE A 9 -3.64 -26.50 -13.88
C ILE A 9 -4.50 -26.99 -12.70
N PRO A 10 -4.32 -28.22 -12.19
CA PRO A 10 -5.03 -28.66 -11.00
C PRO A 10 -4.46 -27.90 -9.79
N HIS A 11 -5.22 -26.98 -9.23
CA HIS A 11 -4.97 -26.53 -7.88
C HIS A 11 -5.19 -27.70 -6.93
N PRO A 12 -4.29 -27.98 -5.98
CA PRO A 12 -4.54 -28.94 -4.92
C PRO A 12 -5.72 -28.41 -4.09
N VAL A 13 -6.85 -29.09 -4.19
CA VAL A 13 -8.01 -28.87 -3.31
C VAL A 13 -7.69 -29.54 -1.98
N ASN A 14 -6.87 -28.87 -1.17
CA ASN A 14 -6.91 -29.04 0.27
C ASN A 14 -7.94 -28.05 0.80
N SER A 15 -9.06 -28.55 1.24
CA SER A 15 -10.11 -27.79 1.91
C SER A 15 -9.67 -27.44 3.34
N GLU A 16 -8.64 -26.62 3.47
CA GLU A 16 -8.46 -25.83 4.67
C GLU A 16 -9.61 -24.80 4.75
N PRO A 17 -10.15 -24.52 5.94
CA PRO A 17 -11.20 -23.50 6.06
C PRO A 17 -10.67 -22.19 5.44
N ALA A 18 -11.42 -21.68 4.45
CA ALA A 18 -11.04 -20.46 3.74
C ALA A 18 -10.63 -19.38 4.74
N SER A 19 -9.40 -18.88 4.64
CA SER A 19 -8.90 -17.82 5.50
C SER A 19 -9.88 -16.64 5.47
N ALA A 20 -10.09 -15.96 6.60
CA ALA A 20 -10.91 -14.73 6.62
C ALA A 20 -10.47 -13.72 5.55
N LEU A 21 -9.22 -13.74 5.16
CA LEU A 21 -8.66 -12.89 4.10
C LEU A 21 -9.27 -13.17 2.72
N ASP A 22 -9.58 -14.43 2.44
CA ASP A 22 -10.13 -14.87 1.15
C ASP A 22 -11.66 -14.74 1.07
N MET A 23 -12.31 -14.44 2.20
CA MET A 23 -13.75 -14.21 2.23
C MET A 23 -14.13 -13.04 1.30
N PRO A 24 -15.23 -13.17 0.54
CA PRO A 24 -15.71 -12.07 -0.27
C PRO A 24 -16.10 -10.88 0.61
N VAL A 25 -15.83 -9.67 0.16
CA VAL A 25 -16.14 -8.44 0.92
C VAL A 25 -17.65 -8.32 1.20
N SER A 26 -18.50 -8.96 0.41
CA SER A 26 -19.95 -9.02 0.61
C SER A 26 -20.38 -9.79 1.88
N ALA A 27 -19.47 -10.56 2.49
CA ALA A 27 -19.72 -11.22 3.77
C ALA A 27 -19.70 -10.25 4.96
N LEU A 28 -19.11 -9.05 4.78
CA LEU A 28 -19.06 -8.03 5.82
C LEU A 28 -20.45 -7.39 6.04
N ALA A 29 -20.82 -7.21 7.29
CA ALA A 29 -22.05 -6.51 7.64
C ALA A 29 -22.09 -5.10 7.04
N GLY A 30 -23.21 -4.77 6.39
CA GLY A 30 -23.41 -3.48 5.74
C GLY A 30 -22.86 -3.39 4.31
N VAL A 31 -22.38 -4.48 3.72
CA VAL A 31 -22.04 -4.56 2.29
C VAL A 31 -23.22 -5.19 1.56
N GLY A 32 -24.16 -4.35 1.09
CA GLY A 32 -25.21 -4.78 0.17
C GLY A 32 -24.75 -4.75 -1.30
N PRO A 33 -25.59 -5.20 -2.26
CA PRO A 33 -25.21 -5.32 -3.68
C PRO A 33 -24.62 -4.03 -4.26
N LYS A 34 -25.21 -2.88 -3.95
CA LYS A 34 -24.73 -1.57 -4.42
C LYS A 34 -23.35 -1.21 -3.88
N VAL A 35 -23.08 -1.50 -2.60
CA VAL A 35 -21.77 -1.23 -1.99
C VAL A 35 -20.73 -2.20 -2.54
N ALA A 36 -21.08 -3.47 -2.75
CA ALA A 36 -20.20 -4.46 -3.37
C ALA A 36 -19.80 -4.05 -4.80
N GLU A 37 -20.74 -3.55 -5.61
CA GLU A 37 -20.46 -3.01 -6.95
C GLU A 37 -19.50 -1.81 -6.89
N GLN A 38 -19.69 -0.89 -5.94
CA GLN A 38 -18.81 0.26 -5.75
C GLN A 38 -17.40 -0.16 -5.29
N LEU A 39 -17.28 -1.16 -4.44
CA LEU A 39 -16.01 -1.74 -4.04
C LEU A 39 -15.32 -2.46 -5.21
N ALA A 40 -16.07 -3.17 -6.04
CA ALA A 40 -15.54 -3.82 -7.25
C ALA A 40 -14.95 -2.81 -8.25
N GLN A 41 -15.52 -1.59 -8.36
CA GLN A 41 -14.92 -0.50 -9.17
C GLN A 41 -13.56 -0.05 -8.66
N LEU A 42 -13.24 -0.29 -7.38
CA LEU A 42 -11.94 -0.06 -6.75
C LEU A 42 -11.02 -1.29 -6.82
N GLY A 43 -11.45 -2.37 -7.47
CA GLY A 43 -10.71 -3.64 -7.49
C GLY A 43 -10.82 -4.46 -6.20
N ILE A 44 -11.76 -4.12 -5.32
CA ILE A 44 -11.93 -4.75 -4.00
C ILE A 44 -13.02 -5.82 -4.11
N ALA A 45 -12.62 -7.10 -4.07
CA ALA A 45 -13.51 -8.25 -4.11
C ALA A 45 -13.50 -9.06 -2.79
N ARG A 46 -12.35 -9.14 -2.12
CA ARG A 46 -12.12 -9.90 -0.89
C ARG A 46 -11.84 -8.98 0.28
N ILE A 47 -11.94 -9.52 1.50
CA ILE A 47 -11.55 -8.81 2.72
C ILE A 47 -10.08 -8.39 2.65
N PHE A 48 -9.21 -9.23 2.10
CA PHE A 48 -7.80 -8.90 1.92
C PHE A 48 -7.59 -7.67 1.03
N ASP A 49 -8.30 -7.60 -0.09
CA ASP A 49 -8.21 -6.45 -1.00
C ASP A 49 -8.65 -5.15 -0.30
N LEU A 50 -9.67 -5.25 0.58
CA LEU A 50 -10.13 -4.11 1.37
C LEU A 50 -9.09 -3.65 2.41
N LEU A 51 -8.35 -4.57 3.02
CA LEU A 51 -7.28 -4.24 3.96
C LEU A 51 -6.05 -3.67 3.26
N LEU A 52 -5.79 -4.07 2.00
CA LEU A 52 -4.73 -3.49 1.18
C LEU A 52 -5.14 -2.18 0.48
N HIS A 53 -6.41 -1.76 0.60
CA HIS A 53 -6.86 -0.46 0.13
C HIS A 53 -6.39 0.63 1.11
N LEU A 54 -5.10 0.97 1.02
CA LEU A 54 -4.42 1.85 1.97
C LEU A 54 -4.88 3.31 1.85
N PRO A 55 -4.82 4.08 2.97
CA PRO A 55 -5.07 5.50 2.93
C PRO A 55 -4.10 6.21 1.98
N ARG A 56 -4.62 7.16 1.22
CA ARG A 56 -3.78 8.06 0.41
C ARG A 56 -3.24 9.24 1.22
N ASP A 57 -3.98 9.63 2.29
CA ASP A 57 -3.68 10.77 3.14
C ASP A 57 -4.39 10.64 4.49
N TYR A 58 -4.13 11.56 5.43
CA TYR A 58 -4.72 11.59 6.76
C TYR A 58 -5.19 13.00 7.12
N GLU A 59 -6.37 13.11 7.70
CA GLU A 59 -6.88 14.33 8.33
C GLU A 59 -6.55 14.33 9.81
N ASP A 60 -5.89 15.39 10.28
CA ASP A 60 -5.64 15.55 11.70
C ASP A 60 -6.87 16.12 12.42
N ARG A 61 -7.52 15.29 13.21
CA ARG A 61 -8.63 15.65 14.10
C ARG A 61 -8.25 15.44 15.58
N SER A 62 -6.94 15.45 15.88
CA SER A 62 -6.43 15.21 17.24
C SER A 62 -6.74 16.34 18.22
N ARG A 63 -6.99 17.54 17.70
CA ARG A 63 -7.24 18.73 18.52
C ARG A 63 -8.54 19.41 18.14
N GLN A 64 -9.30 19.69 19.18
CA GLN A 64 -10.42 20.61 19.06
C GLN A 64 -9.87 22.05 19.06
N VAL A 65 -10.36 22.88 18.11
CA VAL A 65 -9.95 24.25 17.95
C VAL A 65 -11.11 25.15 18.35
N ALA A 66 -10.83 26.23 19.11
CA ALA A 66 -11.82 27.23 19.44
C ALA A 66 -12.24 28.01 18.18
N ILE A 67 -13.52 28.36 18.07
CA ILE A 67 -14.03 29.07 16.89
C ILE A 67 -13.30 30.44 16.70
N SER A 68 -12.90 31.10 17.80
CA SER A 68 -12.10 32.36 17.74
C SER A 68 -10.79 32.15 16.95
N ASP A 69 -10.12 31.02 17.15
CA ASP A 69 -8.74 30.79 16.73
C ASP A 69 -8.61 30.17 15.31
N VAL A 70 -9.75 29.75 14.72
CA VAL A 70 -9.74 29.12 13.40
C VAL A 70 -9.51 30.17 12.30
N SER A 71 -8.55 29.88 11.42
CA SER A 71 -8.18 30.70 10.28
C SER A 71 -8.92 30.31 8.98
N HIS A 72 -8.90 31.22 7.97
CA HIS A 72 -9.46 30.93 6.65
C HIS A 72 -8.71 29.80 5.95
N GLY A 73 -9.44 28.83 5.39
CA GLY A 73 -8.87 27.66 4.70
C GLY A 73 -8.40 26.55 5.63
N GLN A 74 -8.46 26.73 6.95
CA GLN A 74 -8.08 25.71 7.92
C GLN A 74 -9.18 24.67 8.07
N ALA A 75 -8.84 23.39 7.95
CA ALA A 75 -9.70 22.31 8.39
C ALA A 75 -9.59 22.16 9.90
N ALA A 76 -10.71 22.20 10.60
CA ALA A 76 -10.75 22.22 12.06
C ALA A 76 -11.83 21.31 12.63
N LEU A 77 -11.49 20.64 13.75
CA LEU A 77 -12.46 19.96 14.60
C LEU A 77 -13.00 20.98 15.62
N ILE A 78 -14.29 21.26 15.55
CA ILE A 78 -14.96 22.25 16.38
C ILE A 78 -16.11 21.57 17.12
N THR A 79 -16.33 21.95 18.38
CA THR A 79 -17.50 21.54 19.15
C THR A 79 -18.26 22.80 19.60
N GLY A 80 -19.57 22.81 19.38
CA GLY A 80 -20.40 23.96 19.79
C GLY A 80 -21.85 23.58 19.94
N ARG A 81 -22.66 24.52 20.46
CA ARG A 81 -24.12 24.38 20.60
C ARG A 81 -24.83 25.11 19.49
N VAL A 82 -25.88 24.53 18.97
CA VAL A 82 -26.76 25.17 17.98
C VAL A 82 -27.50 26.34 18.64
N VAL A 83 -27.26 27.55 18.16
CA VAL A 83 -27.87 28.79 18.66
C VAL A 83 -28.89 29.39 17.69
N HIS A 84 -28.78 29.05 16.39
CA HIS A 84 -29.75 29.53 15.39
C HIS A 84 -29.86 28.57 14.22
N ILE A 85 -31.06 28.44 13.67
CA ILE A 85 -31.36 27.63 12.50
C ILE A 85 -32.21 28.45 11.54
N ASP A 86 -31.74 28.59 10.29
CA ASP A 86 -32.45 29.20 9.19
C ASP A 86 -32.64 28.20 8.05
N ASN A 87 -33.89 27.86 7.78
CA ASN A 87 -34.25 26.87 6.75
C ASN A 87 -35.04 27.58 5.62
N LYS A 88 -34.35 27.95 4.54
CA LYS A 88 -34.90 28.66 3.39
C LYS A 88 -34.93 27.80 2.13
N ARG A 89 -35.73 28.23 1.12
CA ARG A 89 -35.67 27.66 -0.23
C ARG A 89 -34.24 27.81 -0.75
N GLY A 90 -33.50 26.67 -0.84
CA GLY A 90 -32.10 26.62 -1.32
C GLY A 90 -31.08 26.14 -0.31
N GLY A 91 -31.49 25.76 0.90
CA GLY A 91 -30.60 25.13 1.89
C GLY A 91 -30.91 25.53 3.33
N MET A 92 -30.17 24.93 4.24
CA MET A 92 -30.26 25.18 5.67
C MET A 92 -28.94 25.77 6.17
N THR A 93 -29.05 26.84 6.98
CA THR A 93 -27.92 27.37 7.71
C THR A 93 -28.15 27.17 9.21
N VAL A 94 -27.17 26.57 9.87
CA VAL A 94 -27.14 26.34 11.31
C VAL A 94 -25.99 27.13 11.88
N ILE A 95 -26.23 27.97 12.88
CA ILE A 95 -25.18 28.69 13.58
C ILE A 95 -24.91 27.98 14.89
N ILE A 96 -23.65 27.66 15.13
CA ILE A 96 -23.18 27.10 16.39
C ILE A 96 -22.28 28.10 17.12
N ASP A 97 -22.26 27.98 18.44
CA ASP A 97 -21.48 28.79 19.38
C ASP A 97 -20.74 27.86 20.34
N ASP A 98 -19.45 28.12 20.58
CA ASP A 98 -18.62 27.41 21.56
C ASP A 98 -18.25 28.25 22.78
N GLY A 99 -18.78 29.46 22.86
CA GLY A 99 -18.47 30.47 23.90
C GLY A 99 -17.28 31.38 23.54
N THR A 100 -16.51 31.08 22.48
CA THR A 100 -15.43 31.92 21.98
C THR A 100 -15.81 32.66 20.69
N GLY A 101 -16.83 32.18 20.00
CA GLY A 101 -17.33 32.75 18.76
C GLY A 101 -18.40 31.89 18.10
N THR A 102 -18.82 32.34 16.92
CA THR A 102 -19.85 31.64 16.14
C THR A 102 -19.34 31.22 14.77
N VAL A 103 -19.85 30.09 14.26
CA VAL A 103 -19.61 29.60 12.89
C VAL A 103 -20.92 29.13 12.26
N GLY A 104 -21.16 29.51 11.01
CA GLY A 104 -22.32 29.10 10.21
C GLY A 104 -22.05 27.82 9.43
N LEU A 105 -22.87 26.80 9.60
CA LEU A 105 -22.84 25.58 8.84
C LEU A 105 -23.83 25.67 7.68
N ARG A 106 -23.39 25.53 6.44
CA ARG A 106 -24.24 25.62 5.26
C ARG A 106 -24.47 24.27 4.61
N PHE A 107 -25.75 23.86 4.52
CA PHE A 107 -26.20 22.64 3.85
C PHE A 107 -27.06 23.02 2.62
N PHE A 108 -26.56 22.78 1.41
CA PHE A 108 -27.30 23.10 0.17
C PHE A 108 -28.34 22.03 -0.16
N LYS A 109 -28.20 20.83 0.34
CA LYS A 109 -29.17 19.73 0.22
C LYS A 109 -29.64 19.33 1.62
N VAL A 110 -30.89 19.58 1.89
CA VAL A 110 -31.51 19.25 3.18
C VAL A 110 -32.42 18.04 3.00
N TYR A 111 -32.11 16.95 3.70
CA TYR A 111 -32.98 15.78 3.80
C TYR A 111 -33.74 15.80 5.12
N ARG A 112 -34.89 15.09 5.19
CA ARG A 112 -35.76 15.12 6.38
C ARG A 112 -35.02 14.80 7.69
N GLY A 113 -34.10 13.84 7.69
CA GLY A 113 -33.31 13.50 8.87
C GLY A 113 -32.44 14.62 9.38
N LEU A 114 -31.81 15.40 8.49
CA LEU A 114 -30.96 16.54 8.88
C LEU A 114 -31.76 17.62 9.63
N ALA A 115 -32.94 17.97 9.09
CA ALA A 115 -33.78 19.00 9.72
C ALA A 115 -34.35 18.56 11.08
N GLN A 116 -34.56 17.25 11.27
CA GLN A 116 -35.07 16.71 12.54
C GLN A 116 -33.97 16.60 13.63
N THR A 117 -32.72 16.37 13.21
CA THR A 117 -31.58 16.20 14.12
C THR A 117 -30.97 17.53 14.57
N MET A 118 -31.15 18.61 13.78
CA MET A 118 -30.68 19.93 14.12
C MET A 118 -31.75 20.70 14.91
N SER A 119 -31.62 20.77 16.22
CA SER A 119 -32.48 21.58 17.10
C SER A 119 -31.67 22.58 17.93
N LEU A 120 -32.29 23.65 18.37
CA LEU A 120 -31.66 24.64 19.24
C LEU A 120 -31.13 23.97 20.52
N GLY A 121 -29.92 24.34 20.94
CA GLY A 121 -29.25 23.76 22.09
C GLY A 121 -28.54 22.41 21.85
N THR A 122 -28.77 21.77 20.71
CA THR A 122 -28.06 20.53 20.36
C THR A 122 -26.55 20.78 20.35
N ARG A 123 -25.79 19.92 21.01
CA ARG A 123 -24.33 19.95 20.99
C ARG A 123 -23.81 19.15 19.81
N LEU A 124 -23.01 19.79 18.97
CA LEU A 124 -22.44 19.20 17.77
C LEU A 124 -20.92 19.19 17.86
N GLN A 125 -20.33 18.10 17.43
CA GLN A 125 -18.95 18.06 16.99
C GLN A 125 -18.95 18.08 15.45
N LEU A 126 -18.10 18.85 14.84
CA LEU A 126 -18.02 19.00 13.40
C LEU A 126 -16.58 19.15 12.94
N PHE A 127 -16.33 18.66 11.73
CA PHE A 127 -15.05 18.80 11.06
C PHE A 127 -15.28 19.34 9.65
N GLY A 128 -14.47 20.29 9.24
CA GLY A 128 -14.50 20.85 7.91
C GLY A 128 -13.62 22.08 7.73
N GLU A 129 -13.42 22.46 6.48
CA GLU A 129 -12.67 23.67 6.11
C GLU A 129 -13.46 24.94 6.44
N VAL A 130 -12.87 25.82 7.24
CA VAL A 130 -13.49 27.08 7.63
C VAL A 130 -13.20 28.16 6.59
N LYS A 131 -14.25 28.74 6.06
CA LYS A 131 -14.19 29.91 5.15
C LYS A 131 -14.57 31.17 5.91
N VAL A 132 -13.64 32.11 6.00
CA VAL A 132 -13.89 33.42 6.61
C VAL A 132 -14.30 34.42 5.52
N SER A 133 -15.43 35.05 5.69
CA SER A 133 -15.98 36.05 4.78
C SER A 133 -16.44 37.29 5.54
N ARG A 134 -16.89 38.32 4.84
CA ARG A 134 -17.53 39.53 5.46
C ARG A 134 -18.77 39.19 6.29
N TYR A 135 -19.34 38.00 6.11
CA TYR A 135 -20.53 37.52 6.85
C TYR A 135 -20.14 36.56 8.00
N GLY A 136 -18.87 36.51 8.38
CA GLY A 136 -18.37 35.67 9.43
C GLY A 136 -17.72 34.35 8.94
N LYS A 137 -17.46 33.46 9.88
CA LYS A 137 -16.88 32.14 9.65
C LYS A 137 -17.98 31.18 9.19
N GLN A 138 -17.72 30.39 8.16
CA GLN A 138 -18.67 29.41 7.59
C GLN A 138 -17.97 28.11 7.24
N ILE A 139 -18.68 27.00 7.38
CA ILE A 139 -18.27 25.67 6.90
C ILE A 139 -19.36 25.13 5.98
N HIS A 140 -18.98 24.71 4.79
CA HIS A 140 -19.91 24.16 3.83
C HIS A 140 -19.91 22.62 3.91
N HIS A 141 -21.09 22.03 4.12
CA HIS A 141 -21.27 20.58 4.24
C HIS A 141 -20.28 19.91 5.21
N PRO A 142 -20.16 20.39 6.49
CA PRO A 142 -19.26 19.75 7.44
C PRO A 142 -19.64 18.29 7.67
N GLU A 143 -18.64 17.48 7.97
CA GLU A 143 -18.92 16.23 8.71
C GLU A 143 -19.34 16.61 10.12
N TYR A 144 -20.42 16.03 10.63
CA TYR A 144 -20.91 16.34 11.97
C TYR A 144 -21.44 15.10 12.69
N GLN A 145 -21.36 15.15 13.99
CA GLN A 145 -22.05 14.21 14.87
C GLN A 145 -22.68 14.96 16.05
N ILE A 146 -23.80 14.42 16.54
CA ILE A 146 -24.46 14.92 17.74
C ILE A 146 -23.74 14.33 18.94
N ILE A 147 -23.37 15.19 19.89
CA ILE A 147 -22.77 14.76 21.15
C ILE A 147 -23.88 14.72 22.18
N THR A 148 -24.15 13.53 22.71
CA THR A 148 -24.98 13.36 23.89
C THR A 148 -24.13 13.65 25.13
N ASP A 149 -24.67 14.39 26.09
CA ASP A 149 -23.96 14.73 27.33
C ASP A 149 -23.55 13.43 28.06
N GLY A 150 -22.23 13.31 28.32
CA GLY A 150 -21.61 12.12 28.93
C GLY A 150 -21.15 11.03 27.95
N ALA A 151 -21.45 11.14 26.65
CA ALA A 151 -20.90 10.21 25.67
C ALA A 151 -19.45 10.60 25.29
N PRO A 152 -18.57 9.59 25.09
CA PRO A 152 -17.21 9.88 24.62
C PRO A 152 -17.25 10.53 23.24
N ILE A 153 -16.39 11.52 23.04
CA ILE A 153 -16.20 12.14 21.72
C ILE A 153 -15.53 11.10 20.83
N THR A 154 -16.19 10.74 19.73
CA THR A 154 -15.67 9.78 18.75
C THR A 154 -15.01 10.50 17.58
N ASP A 155 -14.21 9.78 16.78
CA ASP A 155 -13.49 10.28 15.61
C ASP A 155 -12.46 11.38 15.91
N ILE A 156 -11.80 11.31 17.08
CA ILE A 156 -10.62 12.10 17.42
C ILE A 156 -9.38 11.35 16.88
N GLY A 157 -8.35 12.12 16.51
CA GLY A 157 -7.07 11.60 16.03
C GLY A 157 -6.90 11.70 14.52
N LEU A 158 -5.94 10.98 13.98
CA LEU A 158 -5.70 10.93 12.54
C LEU A 158 -6.75 10.07 11.85
N GLN A 159 -7.56 10.70 11.00
CA GLN A 159 -8.58 10.00 10.22
C GLN A 159 -8.05 9.67 8.83
N PRO A 160 -8.00 8.40 8.43
CA PRO A 160 -7.52 8.01 7.11
C PRO A 160 -8.48 8.46 6.01
N ILE A 161 -7.90 8.96 4.90
CA ILE A 161 -8.59 9.33 3.66
C ILE A 161 -8.26 8.29 2.61
N TYR A 162 -9.28 7.61 2.11
CA TYR A 162 -9.14 6.55 1.11
C TYR A 162 -9.44 7.04 -0.31
N PRO A 163 -8.80 6.47 -1.34
CA PRO A 163 -9.33 6.54 -2.69
C PRO A 163 -10.78 6.04 -2.72
N THR A 164 -11.68 6.70 -3.44
CA THR A 164 -13.09 6.34 -3.46
C THR A 164 -13.74 6.60 -4.81
N VAL A 165 -14.93 6.02 -5.02
CA VAL A 165 -15.75 6.21 -6.21
C VAL A 165 -17.04 6.94 -5.86
N LYS A 166 -17.74 7.44 -6.88
CA LYS A 166 -19.00 8.17 -6.71
C LYS A 166 -20.02 7.38 -5.91
N GLY A 167 -20.46 7.96 -4.80
CA GLY A 167 -21.50 7.37 -3.92
C GLY A 167 -20.99 6.47 -2.81
N LEU A 168 -19.67 6.15 -2.77
CA LEU A 168 -19.05 5.48 -1.63
C LEU A 168 -18.33 6.54 -0.76
N HIS A 169 -18.86 6.77 0.44
CA HIS A 169 -18.37 7.82 1.35
C HIS A 169 -17.24 7.31 2.27
N GLN A 170 -16.34 8.23 2.66
CA GLN A 170 -15.20 7.94 3.55
C GLN A 170 -15.61 7.21 4.84
N ASN A 171 -16.68 7.68 5.50
CA ASN A 171 -17.16 7.07 6.74
C ASN A 171 -17.60 5.60 6.53
N LYS A 172 -18.16 5.28 5.36
CA LYS A 172 -18.52 3.90 5.03
C LYS A 172 -17.28 3.04 4.86
N LEU A 173 -16.25 3.52 4.13
CA LEU A 173 -14.98 2.81 3.96
C LEU A 173 -14.29 2.60 5.32
N ARG A 174 -14.17 3.65 6.15
CA ARG A 174 -13.61 3.54 7.50
C ARG A 174 -14.31 2.46 8.34
N THR A 175 -15.65 2.44 8.30
CA THR A 175 -16.46 1.43 9.03
C THR A 175 -16.20 0.02 8.52
N LEU A 176 -16.19 -0.19 7.20
CA LEU A 176 -15.96 -1.49 6.59
C LEU A 176 -14.55 -2.02 6.87
N ILE A 177 -13.54 -1.16 6.80
CA ILE A 177 -12.15 -1.51 7.10
C ILE A 177 -11.98 -1.87 8.58
N LYS A 178 -12.57 -1.09 9.50
CA LYS A 178 -12.57 -1.45 10.94
C LYS A 178 -13.20 -2.82 11.16
N LEU A 179 -14.33 -3.12 10.51
CA LEU A 179 -14.98 -4.43 10.59
C LEU A 179 -14.11 -5.55 10.00
N ALA A 180 -13.46 -5.30 8.87
CA ALA A 180 -12.53 -6.24 8.25
C ALA A 180 -11.35 -6.56 9.19
N LEU A 181 -10.72 -5.55 9.79
CA LEU A 181 -9.66 -5.75 10.78
C LEU A 181 -10.14 -6.58 11.98
N GLN A 182 -11.35 -6.35 12.48
CA GLN A 182 -11.94 -7.14 13.58
C GLN A 182 -12.18 -8.60 13.16
N THR A 183 -12.69 -8.83 11.95
CA THR A 183 -12.94 -10.18 11.42
C THR A 183 -11.64 -10.97 11.28
N VAL A 184 -10.60 -10.36 10.74
CA VAL A 184 -9.32 -11.04 10.51
C VAL A 184 -8.54 -11.23 11.82
N ARG A 185 -8.67 -10.32 12.79
CA ARG A 185 -8.02 -10.43 14.09
C ARG A 185 -8.36 -11.73 14.83
N SER A 186 -9.61 -12.18 14.73
CA SER A 186 -10.06 -13.42 15.39
C SER A 186 -9.41 -14.68 14.83
N GLN A 187 -8.85 -14.62 13.61
CA GLN A 187 -8.25 -15.77 12.94
C GLN A 187 -6.71 -15.68 12.85
N GLY A 188 -6.12 -14.54 13.26
CA GLY A 188 -4.68 -14.30 13.18
C GLY A 188 -4.17 -14.13 11.73
N LEU A 189 -3.44 -13.05 11.48
CA LEU A 189 -2.65 -12.91 10.25
C LEU A 189 -1.24 -13.47 10.50
N PRO A 190 -0.65 -14.16 9.53
CA PRO A 190 0.75 -14.56 9.63
C PRO A 190 1.65 -13.31 9.77
N MET A 191 2.83 -13.48 10.34
CA MET A 191 3.81 -12.41 10.51
C MET A 191 4.29 -11.86 9.15
N THR A 192 4.25 -12.69 8.13
CA THR A 192 4.53 -12.38 6.72
C THR A 192 3.46 -13.03 5.83
N LEU A 193 3.20 -12.49 4.65
CA LEU A 193 2.35 -13.11 3.64
C LEU A 193 3.03 -14.32 2.96
N PHE A 194 4.32 -14.49 3.18
CA PHE A 194 5.10 -15.62 2.66
C PHE A 194 5.34 -16.65 3.75
N THR A 195 5.15 -17.91 3.39
CA THR A 195 5.42 -19.04 4.26
C THR A 195 6.90 -19.47 4.12
N SER A 196 7.40 -20.19 5.09
CA SER A 196 8.72 -20.84 4.98
C SER A 196 8.82 -21.77 3.75
N ALA A 197 7.69 -22.34 3.31
CA ALA A 197 7.63 -23.16 2.10
C ALA A 197 7.88 -22.33 0.82
N ASP A 198 7.42 -21.08 0.77
CA ASP A 198 7.67 -20.19 -0.37
C ASP A 198 9.17 -19.85 -0.49
N PHE A 199 9.88 -19.74 0.64
CA PHE A 199 11.33 -19.55 0.66
C PHE A 199 12.11 -20.84 0.41
N ALA A 200 11.60 -22.01 0.81
CA ALA A 200 12.22 -23.32 0.54
C ALA A 200 12.28 -23.61 -0.97
N VAL A 201 11.25 -23.24 -1.72
CA VAL A 201 11.24 -23.35 -3.19
C VAL A 201 12.37 -22.53 -3.82
N VAL A 202 12.78 -21.42 -3.18
CA VAL A 202 13.87 -20.56 -3.67
C VAL A 202 15.24 -21.13 -3.28
N SER A 203 15.37 -21.81 -2.12
CA SER A 203 16.64 -22.38 -1.65
C SER A 203 17.08 -23.62 -2.44
N ASP A 204 16.13 -24.36 -3.00
CA ASP A 204 16.41 -25.54 -3.84
C ASP A 204 16.67 -25.21 -5.32
N LEU A 205 16.63 -23.91 -5.67
CA LEU A 205 17.08 -23.46 -6.97
C LEU A 205 18.57 -23.73 -7.11
N PRO A 206 19.02 -24.47 -8.17
CA PRO A 206 20.40 -24.42 -8.58
C PRO A 206 20.63 -22.98 -9.09
N LEU A 207 20.91 -22.08 -8.20
CA LEU A 207 21.46 -20.79 -8.53
C LEU A 207 22.81 -21.10 -9.17
N ALA A 208 22.86 -21.10 -10.51
CA ALA A 208 24.14 -20.84 -11.17
C ALA A 208 24.71 -19.61 -10.44
N PRO A 209 25.97 -19.62 -10.00
CA PRO A 209 26.52 -18.52 -9.25
C PRO A 209 26.24 -17.25 -10.05
N PHE A 210 25.28 -16.48 -9.57
CA PHE A 210 25.08 -15.12 -10.01
C PHE A 210 26.31 -14.40 -9.45
N GLU A 211 27.32 -14.24 -10.29
CA GLU A 211 28.34 -13.25 -10.00
C GLU A 211 27.70 -11.89 -10.31
N PRO A 212 27.24 -11.14 -9.29
CA PRO A 212 26.81 -9.77 -9.51
C PRO A 212 28.02 -9.05 -10.14
N SER A 213 27.77 -8.26 -11.18
CA SER A 213 28.83 -7.37 -11.66
C SER A 213 29.31 -6.56 -10.46
N LYS A 214 30.62 -6.36 -10.32
CA LYS A 214 31.22 -5.62 -9.19
C LYS A 214 30.55 -4.27 -8.91
N ALA A 215 29.89 -3.67 -9.90
CA ALA A 215 29.09 -2.46 -9.74
C ALA A 215 27.80 -2.71 -8.93
N ILE A 216 27.13 -3.86 -9.10
CA ILE A 216 25.91 -4.21 -8.33
C ILE A 216 26.29 -4.62 -6.91
N GLU A 217 27.43 -5.31 -6.71
CA GLU A 217 27.94 -5.61 -5.36
C GLU A 217 28.23 -4.34 -4.60
N GLN A 218 28.85 -3.33 -5.25
CA GLN A 218 29.18 -2.06 -4.64
C GLN A 218 27.92 -1.25 -4.29
N ASP A 219 26.93 -1.20 -5.20
CA ASP A 219 25.64 -0.54 -4.94
C ASP A 219 24.85 -1.23 -3.83
N VAL A 220 24.88 -2.57 -3.76
CA VAL A 220 24.22 -3.36 -2.72
C VAL A 220 24.97 -3.20 -1.38
N GLU A 221 26.31 -3.26 -1.37
CA GLU A 221 27.10 -3.00 -0.16
C GLU A 221 26.95 -1.56 0.35
N ASP A 222 26.85 -0.56 -0.53
CA ASP A 222 26.60 0.83 -0.15
C ASP A 222 25.18 1.01 0.41
N ILE A 223 24.17 0.33 -0.13
CA ILE A 223 22.82 0.29 0.43
C ILE A 223 22.81 -0.41 1.79
N PHE A 224 23.44 -1.58 1.92
CA PHE A 224 23.51 -2.30 3.19
C PHE A 224 24.38 -1.57 4.22
N SER A 225 25.48 -0.94 3.83
CA SER A 225 26.32 -0.15 4.73
C SER A 225 25.61 1.13 5.21
N THR A 226 24.78 1.73 4.36
CA THR A 226 23.94 2.89 4.72
C THR A 226 22.81 2.47 5.67
N LEU A 227 22.19 1.31 5.43
CA LEU A 227 21.20 0.73 6.32
C LEU A 227 21.82 0.27 7.66
N ALA A 228 23.00 -0.33 7.64
CA ALA A 228 23.70 -0.78 8.85
C ALA A 228 24.20 0.39 9.73
N ARG A 229 24.58 1.52 9.12
CA ARG A 229 24.97 2.74 9.88
C ARG A 229 23.79 3.45 10.54
N SER A 230 22.56 3.15 10.13
CA SER A 230 21.33 3.66 10.75
C SER A 230 20.82 2.79 11.91
N VAL A 231 21.44 1.65 12.20
CA VAL A 231 21.08 0.77 13.32
C VAL A 231 22.03 1.07 14.49
N PRO A 232 21.56 1.59 15.63
CA PRO A 232 22.38 1.70 16.83
C PRO A 232 22.72 0.30 17.35
N ASP A 233 24.01 0.08 17.63
CA ASP A 233 24.56 -1.15 18.20
C ASP A 233 23.91 -1.43 19.57
N ASN A 234 23.08 -2.46 19.64
CA ASN A 234 22.39 -2.88 20.86
C ASN A 234 22.74 -4.35 21.17
N SER A 235 24.03 -4.59 21.51
CA SER A 235 24.55 -5.91 21.89
C SER A 235 24.20 -6.33 23.33
N SER A 236 23.00 -5.98 23.85
CA SER A 236 22.55 -6.47 25.17
C SER A 236 21.02 -6.57 25.24
N VAL A 237 20.45 -7.56 24.58
CA VAL A 237 19.06 -7.96 24.86
C VAL A 237 19.03 -9.45 25.21
N SER A 238 18.78 -9.73 26.49
CA SER A 238 18.55 -11.07 27.03
C SER A 238 17.35 -11.72 26.36
N LYS A 239 17.47 -13.02 26.04
CA LYS A 239 16.39 -13.88 25.58
C LYS A 239 15.32 -13.97 26.67
N ALA A 240 14.20 -13.30 26.50
CA ALA A 240 12.97 -13.54 27.26
C ALA A 240 11.98 -14.30 26.36
N GLU A 241 11.50 -15.44 26.84
CA GLU A 241 10.44 -16.22 26.19
C GLU A 241 9.14 -15.41 26.14
N PRO A 242 8.32 -15.54 25.06
CA PRO A 242 7.06 -14.82 24.97
C PRO A 242 6.05 -15.38 25.99
N ALA A 243 5.50 -14.49 26.81
CA ALA A 243 4.43 -14.80 27.74
C ALA A 243 3.11 -15.14 26.99
N PRO A 244 2.25 -16.04 27.53
CA PRO A 244 1.01 -16.44 26.90
C PRO A 244 -0.01 -15.29 26.84
N TYR A 245 -0.57 -15.09 25.65
CA TYR A 245 -1.59 -14.08 25.35
C TYR A 245 -2.92 -14.36 26.09
N ASN A 246 -3.38 -13.41 26.85
CA ASN A 246 -4.65 -13.50 27.59
C ASN A 246 -5.81 -12.87 26.77
N HIS A 247 -6.87 -13.64 26.54
CA HIS A 247 -7.93 -13.41 25.54
C HIS A 247 -9.15 -12.62 26.04
N SER A 248 -9.01 -11.63 26.88
CA SER A 248 -10.22 -10.89 27.30
C SER A 248 -9.96 -9.43 27.67
N GLU A 249 -9.89 -8.57 26.65
CA GLU A 249 -10.19 -7.14 26.87
C GLU A 249 -10.48 -6.47 25.52
N ALA A 250 -11.56 -5.67 25.48
CA ALA A 250 -11.96 -4.87 24.33
C ALA A 250 -10.90 -3.81 24.07
N TYR A 251 -10.17 -3.95 22.97
CA TYR A 251 -9.09 -3.05 22.59
C TYR A 251 -9.64 -1.82 21.86
N TYR A 252 -10.04 -0.81 22.63
CA TYR A 252 -9.75 0.57 22.27
C TYR A 252 -8.37 0.85 22.84
N PRO A 253 -7.40 1.36 22.09
CA PRO A 253 -6.15 1.75 22.69
C PRO A 253 -6.46 2.88 23.69
N ALA A 254 -6.42 2.57 24.97
CA ALA A 254 -6.14 3.57 25.99
C ALA A 254 -4.88 4.27 25.51
N ALA A 255 -4.78 5.59 25.69
CA ALA A 255 -3.63 6.39 25.31
C ALA A 255 -2.35 5.58 25.57
N VAL A 256 -1.74 5.08 24.48
CA VAL A 256 -0.56 4.23 24.58
C VAL A 256 0.58 5.15 24.98
N THR A 257 0.81 5.23 26.28
CA THR A 257 2.10 5.66 26.83
C THR A 257 3.07 4.49 26.66
N THR A 258 3.46 4.17 25.44
CA THR A 258 4.49 3.18 25.16
C THR A 258 5.68 3.89 24.51
N ASP A 259 6.83 3.59 25.10
CA ASP A 259 8.17 3.98 24.68
C ASP A 259 8.30 3.81 23.13
N ASN A 260 8.50 4.91 22.44
CA ASN A 260 8.43 5.07 20.98
C ASN A 260 9.53 4.28 20.22
N LYS A 261 10.39 3.55 20.95
CA LYS A 261 11.52 2.81 20.36
C LYS A 261 11.16 1.46 19.74
N GLN A 262 9.99 0.89 20.04
CA GLN A 262 9.64 -0.46 19.58
C GLN A 262 9.01 -0.48 18.16
N HIS A 263 8.44 0.64 17.71
CA HIS A 263 7.77 0.72 16.40
C HIS A 263 8.64 1.29 15.27
N ASP A 264 9.85 1.74 15.57
CA ASP A 264 10.77 2.32 14.57
C ASP A 264 11.51 1.24 13.74
N ASN A 265 11.43 -0.03 14.11
CA ASN A 265 12.08 -1.11 13.36
C ASN A 265 11.06 -1.85 12.48
N VAL A 266 11.22 -1.71 11.16
CA VAL A 266 10.37 -2.32 10.12
C VAL A 266 10.18 -3.83 10.29
N TYR A 267 11.21 -4.53 10.77
CA TYR A 267 11.20 -5.98 10.92
C TYR A 267 10.48 -6.47 12.19
N ASN A 268 10.21 -5.58 13.14
CA ASN A 268 9.51 -5.94 14.37
C ASN A 268 7.98 -5.85 14.24
N LEU A 269 7.47 -5.22 13.16
CA LEU A 269 6.04 -5.13 12.89
C LEU A 269 5.57 -6.35 12.09
N SER A 270 4.52 -7.02 12.57
CA SER A 270 3.75 -7.93 11.73
C SER A 270 2.97 -7.15 10.67
N ILE A 271 2.55 -7.83 9.61
CA ILE A 271 1.68 -7.21 8.58
C ILE A 271 0.38 -6.72 9.21
N PHE A 272 -0.19 -7.49 10.12
CA PHE A 272 -1.44 -7.10 10.78
C PHE A 272 -1.28 -5.83 11.61
N GLU A 273 -0.21 -5.71 12.40
CA GLU A 273 0.08 -4.50 13.17
C GLU A 273 0.32 -3.29 12.26
N ALA A 274 1.03 -3.49 11.15
CA ALA A 274 1.23 -2.44 10.14
C ALA A 274 -0.11 -1.98 9.54
N LEU A 275 -0.99 -2.91 9.15
CA LEU A 275 -2.32 -2.59 8.63
C LEU A 275 -3.19 -1.88 9.69
N VAL A 276 -3.20 -2.37 10.94
CA VAL A 276 -3.92 -1.72 12.04
C VAL A 276 -3.45 -0.29 12.22
N LEU A 277 -2.14 -0.05 12.25
CA LEU A 277 -1.57 1.28 12.43
C LEU A 277 -1.91 2.21 11.28
N LEU A 278 -1.87 1.74 10.04
CA LEU A 278 -2.19 2.56 8.86
C LEU A 278 -3.67 2.91 8.78
N HIS A 279 -4.56 2.00 9.17
CA HIS A 279 -6.00 2.22 9.12
C HIS A 279 -6.57 2.89 10.38
N THR A 280 -5.90 2.74 11.51
CA THR A 280 -6.29 3.28 12.82
C THR A 280 -5.07 3.85 13.54
N PRO A 281 -4.47 4.94 13.03
CA PRO A 281 -3.27 5.51 13.65
C PRO A 281 -3.53 5.89 15.11
N PRO A 282 -2.54 5.72 16.00
CA PRO A 282 -2.65 6.16 17.37
C PRO A 282 -2.78 7.69 17.46
N THR A 283 -3.38 8.17 18.54
CA THR A 283 -3.48 9.60 18.83
C THR A 283 -2.55 9.93 20.00
N TYR A 284 -1.62 10.85 19.78
CA TYR A 284 -0.72 11.34 20.80
C TYR A 284 -1.24 12.63 21.42
N THR A 285 -1.07 12.78 22.73
CA THR A 285 -1.37 14.04 23.44
C THR A 285 -0.30 15.10 23.16
N ASP A 286 0.94 14.68 22.90
CA ASP A 286 2.02 15.54 22.49
C ASP A 286 1.88 15.95 21.02
N ALA A 287 1.91 17.27 20.80
CA ALA A 287 1.75 17.86 19.48
C ALA A 287 2.85 17.49 18.51
N ASP A 288 4.09 17.46 18.97
CA ASP A 288 5.25 17.21 18.14
C ASP A 288 5.28 15.74 17.70
N GLN A 289 4.93 14.82 18.59
CA GLN A 289 4.75 13.40 18.26
C GLN A 289 3.62 13.18 17.28
N GLN A 290 2.48 13.84 17.48
CA GLN A 290 1.34 13.77 16.56
C GLN A 290 1.70 14.29 15.16
N TYR A 291 2.37 15.44 15.09
CA TYR A 291 2.85 16.02 13.84
C TYR A 291 3.90 15.13 13.14
N LYS A 292 4.84 14.56 13.90
CA LYS A 292 5.83 13.61 13.39
C LYS A 292 5.14 12.40 12.78
N LEU A 293 4.17 11.79 13.49
CA LEU A 293 3.42 10.65 12.98
C LEU A 293 2.70 10.99 11.67
N LEU A 294 1.95 12.11 11.64
CA LEU A 294 1.26 12.57 10.43
C LEU A 294 2.22 12.74 9.26
N THR A 295 3.35 13.42 9.49
CA THR A 295 4.37 13.65 8.46
C THR A 295 4.94 12.34 7.93
N GLN A 296 5.27 11.40 8.80
CA GLN A 296 5.81 10.09 8.41
C GLN A 296 4.78 9.25 7.63
N LEU A 297 3.50 9.26 8.03
CA LEU A 297 2.44 8.53 7.34
C LEU A 297 2.16 9.13 5.96
N THR A 298 2.06 10.44 5.84
CA THR A 298 1.83 11.15 4.57
C THR A 298 3.01 10.97 3.61
N ALA A 299 4.25 11.06 4.11
CA ALA A 299 5.47 10.82 3.33
C ALA A 299 5.74 9.33 3.08
N ARG A 300 4.95 8.41 3.66
CA ARG A 300 5.15 6.95 3.58
C ARG A 300 6.49 6.46 4.12
N THR A 301 7.11 7.22 5.03
CA THR A 301 8.38 6.88 5.68
C THR A 301 8.19 6.14 7.00
N HIS A 302 6.97 6.05 7.51
CA HIS A 302 6.67 5.31 8.73
C HIS A 302 6.95 3.80 8.56
N ALA A 303 7.47 3.14 9.61
CA ALA A 303 7.82 1.72 9.61
C ALA A 303 6.70 0.80 9.09
N ALA A 304 5.44 1.11 9.41
CA ALA A 304 4.29 0.36 8.91
C ALA A 304 4.13 0.45 7.37
N CYS A 305 4.38 1.61 6.76
CA CYS A 305 4.38 1.76 5.31
C CYS A 305 5.54 0.97 4.68
N GLN A 306 6.73 1.10 5.27
CA GLN A 306 7.94 0.41 4.82
C GLN A 306 7.79 -1.11 4.91
N ARG A 307 7.12 -1.61 5.96
CA ARG A 307 6.82 -3.04 6.12
C ARG A 307 6.01 -3.60 4.95
N LEU A 308 4.96 -2.89 4.53
CA LEU A 308 4.14 -3.32 3.39
C LEU A 308 4.88 -3.18 2.04
N ILE A 309 5.71 -2.14 1.89
CA ILE A 309 6.55 -1.97 0.68
C ILE A 309 7.53 -3.14 0.55
N ILE A 310 8.20 -3.54 1.63
CA ILE A 310 9.11 -4.68 1.63
C ILE A 310 8.36 -5.96 1.24
N GLU A 311 7.17 -6.18 1.79
CA GLU A 311 6.34 -7.35 1.49
C GLU A 311 5.97 -7.41 0.00
N GLU A 312 5.50 -6.30 -0.56
CA GLU A 312 5.15 -6.17 -1.99
C GLU A 312 6.36 -6.45 -2.90
N LEU A 313 7.50 -5.82 -2.61
CA LEU A 313 8.72 -6.02 -3.39
C LEU A 313 9.23 -7.46 -3.29
N THR A 314 9.15 -8.07 -2.12
CA THR A 314 9.52 -9.46 -1.89
C THR A 314 8.63 -10.39 -2.71
N ALA A 315 7.29 -10.18 -2.68
CA ALA A 315 6.33 -10.93 -3.50
C ALA A 315 6.66 -10.86 -4.98
N HIS A 316 6.96 -9.66 -5.45
CA HIS A 316 7.32 -9.44 -6.85
C HIS A 316 8.59 -10.20 -7.22
N GLN A 317 9.65 -10.11 -6.42
CA GLN A 317 10.91 -10.82 -6.66
C GLN A 317 10.74 -12.34 -6.62
N LEU A 318 10.01 -12.87 -5.64
CA LEU A 318 9.71 -14.31 -5.56
C LEU A 318 8.93 -14.79 -6.78
N SER A 319 7.97 -14.03 -7.28
CA SER A 319 7.21 -14.39 -8.48
C SER A 319 8.09 -14.45 -9.74
N LEU A 320 9.08 -13.55 -9.86
CA LEU A 320 10.05 -13.58 -10.95
C LEU A 320 10.99 -14.79 -10.84
N LEU A 321 11.49 -15.08 -9.63
CA LEU A 321 12.33 -16.25 -9.37
C LEU A 321 11.58 -17.55 -9.67
N TYR A 322 10.32 -17.66 -9.25
CA TYR A 322 9.48 -18.81 -9.54
C TYR A 322 9.27 -19.03 -11.04
N ARG A 323 8.98 -17.96 -11.80
CA ARG A 323 8.89 -18.02 -13.27
C ARG A 323 10.22 -18.48 -13.90
N ARG A 324 11.34 -17.96 -13.41
CA ARG A 324 12.66 -18.37 -13.88
C ARG A 324 12.90 -19.86 -13.62
N GLN A 325 12.54 -20.36 -12.43
CA GLN A 325 12.63 -21.78 -12.11
C GLN A 325 11.78 -22.64 -13.07
N GLN A 326 10.55 -22.25 -13.35
CA GLN A 326 9.71 -22.96 -14.31
C GLN A 326 10.35 -23.00 -15.72
N LEU A 327 10.98 -21.92 -16.17
CA LEU A 327 11.69 -21.90 -17.45
C LEU A 327 12.84 -22.88 -17.49
N HIS A 328 13.53 -23.13 -16.38
CA HIS A 328 14.63 -24.12 -16.32
C HIS A 328 14.16 -25.57 -16.57
N GLN A 329 12.86 -25.86 -16.47
CA GLN A 329 12.30 -27.17 -16.81
C GLN A 329 12.21 -27.40 -18.32
N TYR A 330 12.23 -26.33 -19.12
CA TYR A 330 12.23 -26.41 -20.57
C TYR A 330 13.67 -26.52 -21.11
N LYS A 331 13.83 -27.24 -22.21
CA LYS A 331 15.11 -27.32 -22.91
C LYS A 331 15.12 -26.36 -24.09
N ALA A 332 16.17 -25.57 -24.18
CA ALA A 332 16.47 -24.73 -25.33
C ALA A 332 17.53 -25.35 -26.23
N PRO A 333 17.51 -25.08 -27.53
CA PRO A 333 18.60 -25.46 -28.42
C PRO A 333 19.86 -24.65 -28.03
N ARG A 334 21.00 -25.33 -27.99
CA ARG A 334 22.29 -24.67 -27.74
C ARG A 334 22.81 -24.02 -28.99
N CYS A 335 23.24 -22.77 -28.87
CA CYS A 335 23.96 -22.06 -29.92
C CYS A 335 25.45 -22.13 -29.60
N THR A 336 26.21 -22.88 -30.44
CA THR A 336 27.62 -23.22 -30.16
C THR A 336 28.54 -22.87 -31.35
N ALA A 337 28.00 -22.30 -32.42
CA ALA A 337 28.81 -21.95 -33.60
C ALA A 337 29.69 -20.72 -33.36
N HIS A 338 30.77 -20.60 -34.13
CA HIS A 338 31.48 -19.36 -34.25
C HIS A 338 30.55 -18.31 -34.90
N SER A 339 30.56 -17.12 -34.36
CA SER A 339 29.62 -16.03 -34.71
C SER A 339 30.01 -15.32 -36.03
N ALA A 340 30.18 -16.05 -37.13
CA ALA A 340 30.63 -15.48 -38.40
C ALA A 340 29.69 -14.38 -38.93
N LEU A 341 28.37 -14.58 -38.88
CA LEU A 341 27.37 -13.56 -39.25
C LEU A 341 27.39 -12.37 -38.30
N THR A 342 27.53 -12.62 -37.01
CA THR A 342 27.63 -11.57 -36.01
C THR A 342 28.88 -10.73 -36.19
N ASP A 343 30.01 -11.38 -36.44
CA ASP A 343 31.29 -10.71 -36.69
C ASP A 343 31.23 -9.87 -37.97
N GLN A 344 30.64 -10.40 -39.05
CA GLN A 344 30.42 -9.64 -40.31
C GLN A 344 29.47 -8.45 -40.06
N LEU A 345 28.40 -8.65 -39.30
CA LEU A 345 27.47 -7.56 -38.95
C LEU A 345 28.21 -6.43 -38.25
N PHE A 346 29.01 -6.77 -37.23
CA PHE A 346 29.71 -5.75 -36.45
C PHE A 346 30.87 -5.11 -37.23
N ALA A 347 31.56 -5.83 -38.08
CA ALA A 347 32.59 -5.29 -38.95
C ALA A 347 32.04 -4.32 -40.02
N ALA A 348 30.78 -4.49 -40.43
CA ALA A 348 30.13 -3.62 -41.40
C ALA A 348 29.62 -2.29 -40.81
N LEU A 349 29.68 -2.14 -39.49
CA LEU A 349 29.21 -0.92 -38.81
C LEU A 349 30.21 0.23 -39.04
N PRO A 350 29.72 1.48 -39.19
CA PRO A 350 30.57 2.67 -39.27
C PRO A 350 31.12 3.13 -37.91
N PHE A 351 30.93 2.36 -36.85
CA PHE A 351 31.37 2.65 -35.49
C PHE A 351 31.66 1.34 -34.73
N GLU A 352 32.42 1.42 -33.66
CA GLU A 352 32.71 0.29 -32.77
C GLU A 352 31.61 0.13 -31.71
N LEU A 353 31.40 -1.12 -31.24
CA LEU A 353 30.52 -1.39 -30.13
C LEU A 353 31.04 -0.75 -28.85
N THR A 354 30.18 -0.14 -28.08
CA THR A 354 30.52 0.35 -26.75
C THR A 354 30.87 -0.81 -25.82
N GLY A 355 31.70 -0.55 -24.80
CA GLY A 355 32.03 -1.56 -23.80
C GLY A 355 30.82 -2.20 -23.11
N ALA A 356 29.71 -1.44 -22.96
CA ALA A 356 28.44 -1.96 -22.41
C ALA A 356 27.77 -2.96 -23.38
N GLN A 357 27.72 -2.62 -24.69
CA GLN A 357 27.16 -3.50 -25.71
C GLN A 357 27.99 -4.80 -25.85
N GLN A 358 29.32 -4.71 -25.78
CA GLN A 358 30.19 -5.88 -25.79
C GLN A 358 29.94 -6.81 -24.60
N ARG A 359 29.79 -6.26 -23.38
CA ARG A 359 29.47 -7.06 -22.18
C ARG A 359 28.13 -7.76 -22.33
N VAL A 360 27.08 -7.01 -22.71
CA VAL A 360 25.74 -7.57 -22.92
C VAL A 360 25.73 -8.66 -23.99
N MET A 361 26.46 -8.48 -25.11
CA MET A 361 26.59 -9.51 -26.13
C MET A 361 27.28 -10.77 -25.60
N LYS A 362 28.34 -10.62 -24.81
CA LYS A 362 29.03 -11.75 -24.17
C LYS A 362 28.09 -12.53 -23.24
N ASP A 363 27.31 -11.81 -22.43
CA ASP A 363 26.33 -12.42 -21.53
C ASP A 363 25.26 -13.20 -22.32
N ILE A 364 24.69 -12.58 -23.36
CA ILE A 364 23.68 -13.20 -24.23
C ILE A 364 24.21 -14.47 -24.88
N THR A 365 25.39 -14.41 -25.50
CA THR A 365 25.99 -15.57 -26.17
C THR A 365 26.33 -16.70 -25.18
N SER A 366 26.77 -16.33 -23.97
CA SER A 366 27.00 -17.30 -22.90
C SER A 366 25.70 -18.01 -22.47
N ASP A 367 24.61 -17.27 -22.29
CA ASP A 367 23.30 -17.85 -21.95
C ASP A 367 22.76 -18.73 -23.09
N MET A 368 22.87 -18.29 -24.35
CA MET A 368 22.43 -19.04 -25.53
C MET A 368 23.24 -20.32 -25.77
N ALA A 369 24.46 -20.41 -25.24
CA ALA A 369 25.28 -21.62 -25.30
C ALA A 369 24.81 -22.71 -24.31
N THR A 370 23.90 -22.39 -23.39
CA THR A 370 23.32 -23.35 -22.43
C THR A 370 22.10 -24.07 -23.04
N SER A 371 21.64 -25.14 -22.38
CA SER A 371 20.39 -25.82 -22.74
C SER A 371 19.16 -25.28 -22.05
N ILE A 372 19.26 -24.14 -21.39
CA ILE A 372 18.18 -23.49 -20.65
C ILE A 372 17.66 -22.31 -21.48
N PRO A 373 16.34 -22.15 -21.62
CA PRO A 373 15.80 -20.98 -22.31
C PRO A 373 16.25 -19.66 -21.66
N MET A 374 16.83 -18.78 -22.44
CA MET A 374 17.21 -17.45 -21.97
C MET A 374 15.98 -16.53 -21.92
N LEU A 375 15.79 -15.85 -20.80
CA LEU A 375 14.85 -14.75 -20.65
C LEU A 375 15.63 -13.53 -20.10
N ARG A 376 16.01 -12.61 -20.99
CA ARG A 376 16.83 -11.46 -20.64
C ARG A 376 16.22 -10.16 -21.14
N LEU A 377 16.05 -9.20 -20.23
CA LEU A 377 15.64 -7.85 -20.58
C LEU A 377 16.89 -7.01 -20.88
N VAL A 378 16.93 -6.42 -22.08
CA VAL A 378 17.96 -5.45 -22.47
C VAL A 378 17.38 -4.05 -22.30
N GLN A 379 17.87 -3.31 -21.31
CA GLN A 379 17.44 -1.95 -21.03
C GLN A 379 18.51 -0.95 -21.46
N GLY A 380 18.09 0.20 -21.93
CA GLY A 380 18.94 1.32 -22.34
C GLY A 380 18.13 2.45 -22.93
N ASP A 381 18.73 3.62 -23.09
CA ASP A 381 18.08 4.81 -23.65
C ASP A 381 17.69 4.63 -25.11
N VAL A 382 16.88 5.54 -25.63
CA VAL A 382 16.57 5.61 -27.07
C VAL A 382 17.88 5.92 -27.81
N GLY A 383 18.19 5.11 -28.83
CA GLY A 383 19.45 5.22 -29.54
C GLY A 383 20.63 4.44 -28.94
N ALA A 384 20.51 3.80 -27.79
CA ALA A 384 21.58 2.99 -27.17
C ALA A 384 21.97 1.71 -27.96
N GLY A 385 21.39 1.48 -29.13
CA GLY A 385 21.72 0.33 -29.97
C GLY A 385 21.11 -1.01 -29.50
N LYS A 386 20.00 -1.02 -28.77
CA LYS A 386 19.31 -2.26 -28.33
C LYS A 386 18.99 -3.20 -29.52
N THR A 387 18.55 -2.64 -30.64
CA THR A 387 18.25 -3.39 -31.86
C THR A 387 19.51 -4.06 -32.43
N LEU A 388 20.66 -3.41 -32.31
CA LEU A 388 21.94 -3.96 -32.77
C LEU A 388 22.34 -5.17 -31.91
N VAL A 389 22.17 -5.10 -30.62
CA VAL A 389 22.39 -6.22 -29.71
C VAL A 389 21.45 -7.40 -30.05
N ALA A 390 20.17 -7.11 -30.32
CA ALA A 390 19.21 -8.14 -30.75
C ALA A 390 19.60 -8.76 -32.10
N ALA A 391 20.07 -7.95 -33.05
CA ALA A 391 20.56 -8.44 -34.35
C ALA A 391 21.82 -9.33 -34.22
N GLY A 392 22.76 -8.95 -33.34
CA GLY A 392 23.92 -9.78 -33.02
C GLY A 392 23.53 -11.15 -32.39
N ALA A 393 22.58 -11.15 -31.45
CA ALA A 393 22.05 -12.38 -30.89
C ALA A 393 21.35 -13.28 -31.94
N ALA A 394 20.61 -12.64 -32.86
CA ALA A 394 19.98 -13.33 -33.99
C ALA A 394 21.01 -13.97 -34.93
N GLY A 395 22.08 -13.21 -35.27
CA GLY A 395 23.20 -13.73 -36.06
C GLY A 395 23.84 -14.96 -35.42
N TYR A 396 24.06 -14.93 -34.10
CA TYR A 396 24.63 -16.06 -33.36
C TYR A 396 23.74 -17.32 -33.41
N ALA A 397 22.40 -17.13 -33.31
CA ALA A 397 21.47 -18.24 -33.47
C ALA A 397 21.43 -18.82 -34.89
N LEU A 398 21.46 -17.94 -35.91
CA LEU A 398 21.50 -18.33 -37.32
C LEU A 398 22.77 -19.11 -37.67
N ASP A 399 23.93 -18.65 -37.19
CA ASP A 399 25.21 -19.35 -37.35
C ASP A 399 25.17 -20.76 -36.72
N SER A 400 24.39 -20.94 -35.67
CA SER A 400 24.17 -22.24 -35.02
C SER A 400 23.09 -23.11 -35.70
N GLY A 401 22.59 -22.67 -36.87
CA GLY A 401 21.61 -23.43 -37.68
C GLY A 401 20.14 -23.28 -37.20
N TRP A 402 19.84 -22.30 -36.36
CA TRP A 402 18.48 -22.09 -35.81
C TRP A 402 17.76 -20.94 -36.55
N GLN A 403 16.45 -21.03 -36.61
CA GLN A 403 15.61 -19.95 -37.13
C GLN A 403 15.33 -18.91 -36.02
N VAL A 404 15.22 -17.64 -36.42
CA VAL A 404 14.96 -16.52 -35.53
C VAL A 404 13.70 -15.79 -35.96
N ALA A 405 12.83 -15.50 -35.01
CA ALA A 405 11.69 -14.61 -35.19
C ALA A 405 11.88 -13.34 -34.35
N VAL A 406 11.73 -12.17 -34.97
CA VAL A 406 11.77 -10.87 -34.32
C VAL A 406 10.39 -10.25 -34.42
N MET A 407 9.79 -9.86 -33.28
CA MET A 407 8.45 -9.26 -33.19
C MET A 407 8.53 -7.81 -32.70
#